data_abd3905e771dbad77c61e8198418e877
#
_entry.id   abd3905e771dbad77c61e8198418e877
#
_cell.length_a   1.000
_cell.length_b   1.000
_cell.length_c   1.000
_cell.angle_alpha   90.00
_cell.angle_beta   90.00
_cell.angle_gamma   90.00
#
_symmetry.space_group_name_H-M   'P 1'
#
loop_
_entity.id
_entity.type
_entity.pdbx_description
1 polymer ?
#
loop_
_entity_poly.entity_id
_entity_poly.type
_entity_poly.pdbx_seq_one_letter_code
_entity_poly.pdbx_strand_id
1 'polypeptide(L)'
;FSHRAINNALNACVRNTSLNQVAKIGGGYANEDLDERVLEDSDCSVVGMTAFEAFKPTATMIRKSLKRGGYTRPAVSKIRDEKYWRELDAYTKAIFEARVEEGNPGYDVAIFDEASQLLIHHALMAMPQAGRYIFVGDHQQMPPVIQGYHKGSPVNRSAFSFLLAQYPELNNILDETRRMNQAITAFPSAEYYGGQLKPIAEVRDRKLKVQTLPDDPILKAILDPENPVVFVHVDHEGYSQESPEEAFVVAEIVFELVSACGIDPKEGLCVVAAHRRQNNLIREYIARMVKDKGLKKATAQKLLSPDLVIDTV
;
A
#
# COMPACT_ATOMS: atom_id res chain seq x y z
N PHE A 1 -0.75 -1.87 6.10
CA PHE A 1 0.57 -2.44 6.07
C PHE A 1 0.52 -3.82 5.51
N SER A 2 0.81 -3.92 4.23
CA SER A 2 0.83 -5.21 3.57
C SER A 2 2.15 -5.91 3.89
N HIS A 3 2.09 -7.21 4.15
CA HIS A 3 3.28 -8.05 4.23
C HIS A 3 4.17 -7.91 2.99
N ARG A 4 3.59 -7.56 1.84
CA ARG A 4 4.31 -7.31 0.58
C ARG A 4 5.23 -6.09 0.65
N ALA A 5 4.80 -4.99 1.28
CA ALA A 5 5.66 -3.81 1.48
C ALA A 5 6.85 -4.15 2.39
N ILE A 6 6.61 -4.90 3.47
CA ILE A 6 7.66 -5.40 4.36
C ILE A 6 8.64 -6.30 3.58
N ASN A 7 8.14 -7.25 2.79
CA ASN A 7 8.95 -8.14 1.97
C ASN A 7 9.86 -7.34 1.02
N ASN A 8 9.30 -6.36 0.32
CA ASN A 8 10.04 -5.52 -0.60
C ASN A 8 11.17 -4.75 0.09
N ALA A 9 10.90 -4.17 1.27
CA ALA A 9 11.91 -3.46 2.06
C ALA A 9 13.03 -4.40 2.53
N LEU A 10 12.70 -5.57 3.07
CA LEU A 10 13.67 -6.56 3.53
C LEU A 10 14.49 -7.14 2.38
N ASN A 11 13.86 -7.47 1.26
CA ASN A 11 14.56 -7.91 0.05
C ASN A 11 15.52 -6.83 -0.46
N ALA A 12 15.14 -5.56 -0.40
CA ALA A 12 16.01 -4.45 -0.77
C ALA A 12 17.20 -4.33 0.21
N CYS A 13 17.01 -4.50 1.51
CA CYS A 13 18.07 -4.54 2.49
C CYS A 13 19.09 -5.63 2.17
N VAL A 14 18.65 -6.86 1.94
CA VAL A 14 19.52 -7.99 1.63
C VAL A 14 20.27 -7.81 0.31
N ARG A 15 19.65 -7.19 -0.70
CA ARG A 15 20.30 -6.99 -2.03
C ARG A 15 21.31 -5.86 -2.06
N ASN A 16 21.07 -4.79 -1.29
CA ASN A 16 21.82 -3.55 -1.39
C ASN A 16 22.81 -3.33 -0.23
N THR A 17 22.84 -4.22 0.74
CA THR A 17 23.74 -4.11 1.89
C THR A 17 24.49 -5.39 2.13
N SER A 18 25.61 -5.32 2.86
CA SER A 18 26.34 -6.49 3.37
C SER A 18 25.75 -7.05 4.67
N LEU A 19 24.54 -6.63 5.05
CA LEU A 19 23.88 -7.08 6.27
C LEU A 19 23.43 -8.53 6.10
N ASN A 20 23.99 -9.41 6.89
CA ASN A 20 23.68 -10.85 6.90
C ASN A 20 22.57 -11.22 7.90
N GLN A 21 22.05 -10.20 8.64
CA GLN A 21 21.11 -10.38 9.73
C GLN A 21 19.86 -9.55 9.45
N VAL A 22 19.09 -10.00 8.49
CA VAL A 22 17.81 -9.43 8.11
C VAL A 22 16.73 -10.48 8.34
N ALA A 23 15.68 -10.15 9.05
CA ALA A 23 14.62 -11.08 9.39
C ALA A 23 13.23 -10.51 9.17
N LYS A 24 12.24 -11.40 9.05
CA LYS A 24 10.82 -11.08 9.09
C LYS A 24 10.11 -11.87 10.17
N ILE A 25 9.32 -11.20 10.99
CA ILE A 25 8.48 -11.81 12.01
C ILE A 25 7.03 -11.84 11.55
N GLY A 26 6.44 -13.01 11.54
CA GLY A 26 5.04 -13.25 11.19
C GLY A 26 4.78 -13.34 9.68
N GLY A 27 3.53 -13.64 9.34
CA GLY A 27 3.07 -13.63 7.95
C GLY A 27 3.26 -14.92 7.15
N GLY A 28 3.53 -16.07 7.75
CA GLY A 28 3.58 -17.41 7.16
C GLY A 28 3.48 -17.50 5.62
N TYR A 29 2.29 -17.73 5.10
CA TYR A 29 2.03 -17.79 3.64
C TYR A 29 2.32 -16.50 2.87
N ALA A 30 2.37 -15.35 3.54
CA ALA A 30 2.72 -14.07 2.90
C ALA A 30 4.24 -13.87 2.77
N ASN A 31 5.04 -14.91 3.01
CA ASN A 31 6.49 -14.90 2.88
C ASN A 31 6.98 -15.52 1.56
N GLU A 32 6.08 -15.92 0.66
CA GLU A 32 6.41 -16.56 -0.61
C GLU A 32 7.33 -15.71 -1.51
N ASP A 33 7.22 -14.37 -1.43
CA ASP A 33 8.06 -13.44 -2.19
C ASP A 33 9.36 -13.02 -1.47
N LEU A 34 9.68 -13.58 -0.30
CA LEU A 34 10.88 -13.23 0.44
C LEU A 34 12.14 -13.85 -0.18
N ASP A 35 13.22 -13.07 -0.17
CA ASP A 35 14.55 -13.57 -0.48
C ASP A 35 14.95 -14.65 0.56
N GLU A 36 15.52 -15.75 0.10
CA GLU A 36 15.93 -16.90 0.93
C GLU A 36 16.92 -16.55 2.06
N ARG A 37 17.58 -15.40 1.94
CA ARG A 37 18.52 -14.87 2.96
C ARG A 37 17.83 -14.14 4.09
N VAL A 38 16.51 -13.88 4.01
CA VAL A 38 15.73 -13.27 5.08
C VAL A 38 15.35 -14.36 6.08
N LEU A 39 15.73 -14.17 7.34
CA LEU A 39 15.55 -15.14 8.43
C LEU A 39 14.20 -14.93 9.14
N GLU A 40 13.81 -15.89 9.95
CA GLU A 40 12.67 -15.79 10.91
C GLU A 40 13.22 -15.67 12.34
N ASP A 41 13.95 -14.59 12.63
CA ASP A 41 14.60 -14.37 13.92
C ASP A 41 14.42 -12.91 14.41
N SER A 42 14.21 -12.73 15.71
CA SER A 42 14.07 -11.41 16.31
C SER A 42 15.40 -10.75 16.71
N ASP A 43 16.49 -11.52 16.74
CA ASP A 43 17.81 -11.04 17.18
C ASP A 43 18.66 -10.51 16.02
N CYS A 44 18.02 -10.23 14.89
CA CYS A 44 18.66 -9.68 13.72
C CYS A 44 18.80 -8.15 13.77
N SER A 45 19.79 -7.61 13.05
CA SER A 45 20.05 -6.17 12.97
C SER A 45 18.93 -5.39 12.27
N VAL A 46 18.25 -6.01 11.32
CA VAL A 46 17.08 -5.45 10.64
C VAL A 46 15.93 -6.43 10.74
N VAL A 47 14.82 -6.02 11.32
CA VAL A 47 13.63 -6.87 11.47
C VAL A 47 12.41 -6.16 10.90
N GLY A 48 11.76 -6.82 9.95
CA GLY A 48 10.49 -6.37 9.38
C GLY A 48 9.31 -7.07 10.05
N MET A 49 8.31 -6.30 10.48
CA MET A 49 7.09 -6.84 11.08
C MET A 49 5.92 -5.88 10.94
N THR A 50 4.70 -6.38 11.11
CA THR A 50 3.52 -5.50 11.21
C THR A 50 3.49 -4.81 12.57
N ALA A 51 2.74 -3.69 12.68
CA ALA A 51 2.53 -3.01 13.97
C ALA A 51 1.92 -3.94 15.02
N PHE A 52 1.06 -4.88 14.61
CA PHE A 52 0.47 -5.87 15.52
C PHE A 52 1.49 -6.89 16.02
N GLU A 53 2.41 -7.34 15.19
CA GLU A 53 3.49 -8.24 15.62
C GLU A 53 4.44 -7.52 16.58
N ALA A 54 4.82 -6.28 16.29
CA ALA A 54 5.63 -5.44 17.16
C ALA A 54 4.99 -5.22 18.54
N PHE A 55 3.67 -5.19 18.62
CA PHE A 55 2.94 -5.00 19.89
C PHE A 55 2.81 -6.27 20.74
N LYS A 56 2.91 -7.47 20.16
CA LYS A 56 2.71 -8.74 20.91
C LYS A 56 3.57 -8.87 22.17
N PRO A 57 4.88 -8.62 22.16
CA PRO A 57 5.70 -8.65 23.38
C PRO A 57 5.19 -7.66 24.43
N THR A 58 4.97 -6.41 24.04
CA THR A 58 4.45 -5.35 24.92
C THR A 58 3.07 -5.72 25.50
N ALA A 59 2.16 -6.24 24.68
CA ALA A 59 0.84 -6.68 25.13
C ALA A 59 0.93 -7.81 26.16
N THR A 60 1.85 -8.75 25.95
CA THR A 60 2.08 -9.85 26.90
C THR A 60 2.60 -9.36 28.22
N MET A 61 3.53 -8.43 28.19
CA MET A 61 4.13 -7.76 29.33
C MET A 61 3.08 -6.98 30.15
N ILE A 62 2.31 -6.14 29.48
CA ILE A 62 1.21 -5.38 30.07
C ILE A 62 0.20 -6.33 30.74
N ARG A 63 -0.20 -7.41 30.08
CA ARG A 63 -1.13 -8.39 30.65
C ARG A 63 -0.58 -9.03 31.93
N LYS A 64 0.70 -9.38 31.96
CA LYS A 64 1.36 -9.96 33.14
C LYS A 64 1.40 -8.95 34.29
N SER A 65 1.75 -7.68 34.02
CA SER A 65 1.79 -6.61 35.01
C SER A 65 0.40 -6.30 35.58
N LEU A 66 -0.58 -6.13 34.71
CA LEU A 66 -1.99 -5.91 35.13
C LEU A 66 -2.51 -7.08 36.00
N LYS A 67 -2.20 -8.32 35.63
CA LYS A 67 -2.58 -9.49 36.42
C LYS A 67 -1.91 -9.50 37.80
N ARG A 68 -0.64 -9.13 37.90
CA ARG A 68 0.09 -8.97 39.18
C ARG A 68 -0.52 -7.87 40.04
N GLY A 69 -0.90 -6.74 39.43
CA GLY A 69 -1.54 -5.60 40.13
C GLY A 69 -3.03 -5.79 40.41
N GLY A 70 -3.63 -6.93 40.06
CA GLY A 70 -5.05 -7.19 40.30
C GLY A 70 -6.01 -6.41 39.39
N TYR A 71 -5.50 -5.76 38.34
CA TYR A 71 -6.32 -4.99 37.40
C TYR A 71 -6.99 -5.89 36.37
N THR A 72 -8.29 -5.69 36.18
CA THR A 72 -9.09 -6.35 35.15
C THR A 72 -9.77 -5.29 34.27
N ARG A 73 -9.79 -5.54 32.95
CA ARG A 73 -10.52 -4.66 32.04
C ARG A 73 -12.01 -4.67 32.41
N PRO A 74 -12.64 -3.50 32.63
CA PRO A 74 -14.08 -3.44 32.85
C PRO A 74 -14.85 -4.08 31.69
N ALA A 75 -15.87 -4.85 31.99
CA ALA A 75 -16.75 -5.44 30.98
C ALA A 75 -17.42 -4.32 30.17
N VAL A 76 -17.51 -4.46 28.86
CA VAL A 76 -18.21 -3.51 28.00
C VAL A 76 -19.71 -3.60 28.36
N SER A 77 -20.20 -2.62 29.14
CA SER A 77 -21.58 -2.50 29.52
C SER A 77 -22.31 -1.50 28.60
N LYS A 78 -23.61 -1.73 28.38
CA LYS A 78 -24.48 -0.73 27.74
C LYS A 78 -24.70 0.49 28.67
N ILE A 79 -24.54 0.30 29.98
CA ILE A 79 -24.64 1.35 31.00
C ILE A 79 -23.20 1.80 31.29
N ARG A 80 -22.85 2.98 30.84
CA ARG A 80 -21.55 3.62 31.08
C ARG A 80 -21.72 4.65 32.20
N ASP A 81 -21.93 4.17 33.42
CA ASP A 81 -22.04 4.98 34.61
C ASP A 81 -20.67 5.51 35.11
N GLU A 82 -20.68 6.30 36.16
CA GLU A 82 -19.49 6.88 36.75
C GLU A 82 -18.51 5.80 37.28
N LYS A 83 -19.03 4.68 37.74
CA LYS A 83 -18.22 3.53 38.19
C LYS A 83 -17.46 2.92 37.02
N TYR A 84 -18.11 2.72 35.87
CA TYR A 84 -17.47 2.21 34.66
C TYR A 84 -16.30 3.11 34.21
N TRP A 85 -16.52 4.43 34.18
CA TRP A 85 -15.48 5.36 33.77
C TRP A 85 -14.28 5.40 34.72
N ARG A 86 -14.53 5.34 36.03
CA ARG A 86 -13.45 5.24 37.02
C ARG A 86 -12.63 3.95 36.88
N GLU A 87 -13.28 2.82 36.69
CA GLU A 87 -12.60 1.54 36.50
C GLU A 87 -11.79 1.52 35.18
N LEU A 88 -12.34 2.08 34.10
CA LEU A 88 -11.65 2.21 32.83
C LEU A 88 -10.42 3.14 32.94
N ASP A 89 -10.55 4.24 33.63
CA ASP A 89 -9.45 5.21 33.84
C ASP A 89 -8.33 4.59 34.67
N ALA A 90 -8.66 3.92 35.77
CA ALA A 90 -7.71 3.18 36.59
C ALA A 90 -6.99 2.07 35.79
N TYR A 91 -7.72 1.34 34.95
CA TYR A 91 -7.16 0.31 34.08
C TYR A 91 -6.23 0.91 33.03
N THR A 92 -6.63 2.03 32.41
CA THR A 92 -5.83 2.74 31.40
C THR A 92 -4.53 3.29 32.01
N LYS A 93 -4.62 3.87 33.23
CA LYS A 93 -3.46 4.35 33.97
C LYS A 93 -2.48 3.21 34.31
N ALA A 94 -2.99 2.07 34.76
CA ALA A 94 -2.17 0.90 35.05
C ALA A 94 -1.49 0.33 33.80
N ILE A 95 -2.14 0.37 32.63
CA ILE A 95 -1.49 0.06 31.35
C ILE A 95 -0.32 0.99 31.07
N PHE A 96 -0.51 2.28 31.28
CA PHE A 96 0.52 3.29 31.03
C PHE A 96 1.71 3.10 31.96
N GLU A 97 1.46 2.92 33.25
CA GLU A 97 2.51 2.67 34.26
C GLU A 97 3.29 1.39 33.97
N ALA A 98 2.60 0.29 33.60
CA ALA A 98 3.25 -0.96 33.22
C ALA A 98 4.19 -0.83 32.01
N ARG A 99 3.93 0.12 31.12
CA ARG A 99 4.79 0.39 29.95
C ARG A 99 6.03 1.20 30.32
N VAL A 100 5.94 2.07 31.30
CA VAL A 100 7.06 2.92 31.77
C VAL A 100 8.07 2.12 32.58
N GLU A 101 7.62 1.15 33.36
CA GLU A 101 8.49 0.35 34.25
C GLU A 101 9.44 -0.61 33.49
N GLU A 102 9.10 -1.03 32.27
CA GLU A 102 9.87 -2.05 31.53
C GLU A 102 10.58 -1.48 30.28
N GLY A 103 10.76 -0.18 30.21
CA GLY A 103 11.19 0.60 29.06
C GLY A 103 12.62 0.44 28.61
N ASN A 104 13.01 -0.71 28.06
CA ASN A 104 14.15 -0.75 27.14
C ASN A 104 13.62 -1.02 25.73
N PRO A 105 13.74 -0.05 24.79
CA PRO A 105 13.39 -0.29 23.40
C PRO A 105 14.25 -1.43 22.85
N GLY A 106 13.64 -2.42 22.22
CA GLY A 106 14.34 -3.55 21.63
C GLY A 106 15.18 -3.14 20.40
N TYR A 107 14.87 -1.99 19.81
CA TYR A 107 15.52 -1.47 18.60
C TYR A 107 15.95 -0.01 18.77
N ASP A 108 17.02 0.39 18.10
CA ASP A 108 17.47 1.79 18.10
C ASP A 108 16.52 2.69 17.32
N VAL A 109 16.02 2.19 16.18
CA VAL A 109 15.17 2.94 15.25
C VAL A 109 14.02 2.09 14.76
N ALA A 110 12.80 2.64 14.76
CA ALA A 110 11.66 2.08 14.03
C ALA A 110 11.35 2.95 12.80
N ILE A 111 11.26 2.30 11.65
CA ILE A 111 10.88 2.92 10.39
C ILE A 111 9.45 2.48 10.05
N PHE A 112 8.56 3.46 9.91
CA PHE A 112 7.16 3.24 9.53
C PHE A 112 7.00 3.59 8.05
N ASP A 113 6.90 2.57 7.21
CA ASP A 113 6.62 2.75 5.80
C ASP A 113 5.10 2.89 5.57
N GLU A 114 4.69 3.58 4.49
CA GLU A 114 3.30 3.93 4.19
C GLU A 114 2.58 4.59 5.39
N ALA A 115 3.28 5.45 6.12
CA ALA A 115 2.80 6.04 7.36
C ALA A 115 1.61 6.99 7.17
N SER A 116 1.35 7.44 5.95
CA SER A 116 0.14 8.19 5.57
C SER A 116 -1.14 7.35 5.67
N GLN A 117 -1.02 6.02 5.60
CA GLN A 117 -2.12 5.08 5.80
C GLN A 117 -2.16 4.50 7.23
N LEU A 118 -1.20 4.85 8.09
CA LEU A 118 -1.08 4.37 9.45
C LEU A 118 -1.86 5.25 10.41
N LEU A 119 -2.90 4.71 11.04
CA LEU A 119 -3.62 5.40 12.10
C LEU A 119 -2.74 5.58 13.34
N ILE A 120 -2.92 6.69 14.05
CA ILE A 120 -2.10 7.05 15.23
C ILE A 120 -2.02 5.91 16.24
N HIS A 121 -3.13 5.24 16.54
CA HIS A 121 -3.15 4.16 17.51
C HIS A 121 -2.35 2.92 17.04
N HIS A 122 -2.25 2.66 15.74
CA HIS A 122 -1.38 1.61 15.21
C HIS A 122 0.11 1.97 15.34
N ALA A 123 0.47 3.24 15.11
CA ALA A 123 1.83 3.71 15.35
C ALA A 123 2.22 3.53 16.83
N LEU A 124 1.32 3.95 17.74
CA LEU A 124 1.52 3.82 19.19
C LEU A 124 1.69 2.37 19.66
N MET A 125 1.18 1.38 18.93
CA MET A 125 1.40 -0.04 19.24
C MET A 125 2.87 -0.45 19.02
N ALA A 126 3.52 0.07 18.00
CA ALA A 126 4.89 -0.31 17.63
C ALA A 126 5.96 0.62 18.24
N MET A 127 5.66 1.89 18.48
CA MET A 127 6.60 2.89 19.00
C MET A 127 7.34 2.47 20.30
N PRO A 128 6.73 1.72 21.24
CA PRO A 128 7.46 1.30 22.45
C PRO A 128 8.66 0.38 22.18
N GLN A 129 8.77 -0.16 20.98
CA GLN A 129 9.86 -1.07 20.61
C GLN A 129 11.14 -0.34 20.17
N ALA A 130 11.12 0.98 20.03
CA ALA A 130 12.28 1.74 19.56
C ALA A 130 12.45 3.08 20.28
N GLY A 131 13.69 3.57 20.30
CA GLY A 131 14.04 4.87 20.89
C GLY A 131 13.92 6.04 19.91
N ARG A 132 13.94 5.78 18.61
CA ARG A 132 13.84 6.78 17.53
C ARG A 132 12.86 6.30 16.46
N TYR A 133 12.28 7.26 15.71
CA TYR A 133 11.24 6.97 14.73
C TYR A 133 11.50 7.70 13.42
N ILE A 134 11.31 6.99 12.31
CA ILE A 134 11.28 7.56 10.96
C ILE A 134 9.94 7.19 10.36
N PHE A 135 9.15 8.19 9.96
CA PHE A 135 7.88 8.00 9.27
C PHE A 135 8.06 8.32 7.79
N VAL A 136 7.90 7.32 6.94
CA VAL A 136 7.94 7.45 5.48
C VAL A 136 6.52 7.33 4.96
N GLY A 137 6.08 8.29 4.16
CA GLY A 137 4.70 8.29 3.66
C GLY A 137 4.41 9.50 2.79
N ASP A 138 3.24 9.52 2.22
CA ASP A 138 2.78 10.60 1.36
C ASP A 138 1.35 10.99 1.72
N HIS A 139 1.20 12.15 2.35
CA HIS A 139 -0.09 12.65 2.82
C HIS A 139 -1.00 13.19 1.70
N GLN A 140 -0.48 13.29 0.48
CA GLN A 140 -1.25 13.64 -0.72
C GLN A 140 -1.88 12.41 -1.39
N GLN A 141 -1.43 11.20 -0.99
CA GLN A 141 -2.04 9.95 -1.43
C GLN A 141 -3.20 9.54 -0.50
N MET A 142 -3.76 8.34 -0.71
CA MET A 142 -4.93 7.86 0.02
C MET A 142 -4.74 7.90 1.55
N PRO A 143 -5.70 8.48 2.27
CA PRO A 143 -5.69 8.47 3.73
C PRO A 143 -6.01 7.06 4.27
N PRO A 144 -5.81 6.84 5.58
CA PRO A 144 -6.17 5.58 6.20
C PRO A 144 -7.68 5.31 6.12
N VAL A 145 -8.05 4.05 5.94
CA VAL A 145 -9.46 3.64 5.99
C VAL A 145 -9.98 3.70 7.43
N ILE A 146 -11.00 4.51 7.66
CA ILE A 146 -11.61 4.74 8.98
C ILE A 146 -13.00 4.14 8.98
N GLN A 147 -13.26 3.16 9.86
CA GLN A 147 -14.58 2.54 10.01
C GLN A 147 -15.53 3.34 10.91
N GLY A 148 -14.97 4.08 11.88
CA GLY A 148 -15.76 4.90 12.81
C GLY A 148 -15.19 6.31 12.93
N TYR A 149 -16.02 7.32 12.67
CA TYR A 149 -15.61 8.72 12.75
C TYR A 149 -15.77 9.26 14.17
N HIS A 150 -14.70 9.81 14.73
CA HIS A 150 -14.67 10.45 16.04
C HIS A 150 -14.48 11.96 15.86
N LYS A 151 -15.57 12.72 15.91
CA LYS A 151 -15.55 14.16 15.68
C LYS A 151 -14.53 14.88 16.58
N GLY A 152 -13.64 15.66 15.98
CA GLY A 152 -12.62 16.45 16.69
C GLY A 152 -11.46 15.66 17.29
N SER A 153 -11.43 14.33 17.11
CA SER A 153 -10.36 13.51 17.65
C SER A 153 -9.23 13.30 16.64
N PRO A 154 -7.96 13.38 17.08
CA PRO A 154 -6.81 13.09 16.23
C PRO A 154 -6.74 11.64 15.73
N VAL A 155 -7.50 10.71 16.32
CA VAL A 155 -7.54 9.30 15.91
C VAL A 155 -8.08 9.08 14.48
N ASN A 156 -8.75 10.10 13.90
CA ASN A 156 -9.20 10.08 12.51
C ASN A 156 -8.10 10.47 11.51
N ARG A 157 -6.90 10.79 12.00
CA ARG A 157 -5.78 11.20 11.16
C ARG A 157 -4.73 10.08 11.07
N SER A 158 -3.97 10.09 9.99
CA SER A 158 -2.77 9.25 9.94
C SER A 158 -1.72 9.76 10.93
N ALA A 159 -0.87 8.85 11.39
CA ALA A 159 0.29 9.20 12.22
C ALA A 159 1.19 10.22 11.49
N PHE A 160 1.41 10.01 10.18
CA PHE A 160 2.20 10.91 9.35
C PHE A 160 1.61 12.33 9.30
N SER A 161 0.33 12.47 8.92
CA SER A 161 -0.33 13.79 8.84
C SER A 161 -0.43 14.49 10.19
N PHE A 162 -0.55 13.73 11.28
CA PHE A 162 -0.55 14.29 12.62
C PHE A 162 0.83 14.85 13.00
N LEU A 163 1.89 14.07 12.79
CA LEU A 163 3.27 14.48 13.11
C LEU A 163 3.74 15.63 12.21
N LEU A 164 3.42 15.60 10.93
CA LEU A 164 3.74 16.68 10.00
C LEU A 164 3.14 18.02 10.44
N ALA A 165 1.91 18.01 10.95
CA ALA A 165 1.25 19.22 11.46
C ALA A 165 1.84 19.72 12.78
N GLN A 166 2.39 18.84 13.63
CA GLN A 166 3.01 19.21 14.91
C GLN A 166 4.48 19.64 14.76
N TYR A 167 5.22 19.04 13.83
CA TYR A 167 6.66 19.16 13.66
C TYR A 167 7.02 19.36 12.18
N PRO A 168 6.54 20.44 11.53
CA PRO A 168 6.78 20.67 10.11
C PRO A 168 8.27 20.83 9.77
N GLU A 169 9.08 21.27 10.72
CA GLU A 169 10.53 21.44 10.59
C GLU A 169 11.31 20.12 10.49
N LEU A 170 10.71 19.01 10.92
CA LEU A 170 11.32 17.67 10.81
C LEU A 170 10.96 16.97 9.50
N ASN A 171 10.19 17.62 8.62
CA ASN A 171 9.81 17.07 7.34
C ASN A 171 10.93 17.21 6.31
N ASN A 172 11.13 16.13 5.54
CA ASN A 172 11.99 16.13 4.38
C ASN A 172 11.25 15.49 3.20
N ILE A 173 11.28 16.11 2.05
CA ILE A 173 10.63 15.60 0.84
C ILE A 173 11.62 14.84 -0.03
N LEU A 174 11.18 13.69 -0.57
CA LEU A 174 11.87 12.99 -1.64
C LEU A 174 11.29 13.49 -2.96
N ASP A 175 11.99 14.38 -3.62
CA ASP A 175 11.55 15.13 -4.79
C ASP A 175 11.87 14.43 -6.13
N GLU A 176 12.47 13.26 -6.09
CA GLU A 176 12.81 12.46 -7.28
C GLU A 176 11.94 11.22 -7.41
N THR A 177 11.36 11.00 -8.62
CA THR A 177 10.68 9.74 -8.96
C THR A 177 11.52 8.89 -9.91
N ARG A 178 11.61 7.59 -9.57
CA ARG A 178 12.23 6.54 -10.40
C ARG A 178 11.17 5.72 -11.17
N ARG A 179 9.90 6.01 -10.94
CA ARG A 179 8.77 5.27 -11.51
C ARG A 179 8.21 5.91 -12.77
N MET A 180 7.96 7.21 -12.73
CA MET A 180 7.22 7.96 -13.74
C MET A 180 8.15 8.71 -14.67
N ASN A 181 7.80 8.76 -15.97
CA ASN A 181 8.47 9.65 -16.92
C ASN A 181 8.02 11.12 -16.76
N GLN A 182 8.59 12.02 -17.54
CA GLN A 182 8.30 13.46 -17.44
C GLN A 182 6.82 13.80 -17.62
N ALA A 183 6.15 13.21 -18.61
CA ALA A 183 4.76 13.53 -18.92
C ALA A 183 3.80 13.01 -17.83
N ILE A 184 4.03 11.79 -17.33
CA ILE A 184 3.23 11.23 -16.23
C ILE A 184 3.49 12.01 -14.92
N THR A 185 4.70 12.50 -14.69
CA THR A 185 5.05 13.26 -13.48
C THR A 185 4.48 14.67 -13.49
N ALA A 186 4.26 15.27 -14.65
CA ALA A 186 3.93 16.69 -14.77
C ALA A 186 2.68 17.09 -13.97
N PHE A 187 1.58 16.35 -14.11
CA PHE A 187 0.33 16.65 -13.42
C PHE A 187 0.46 16.49 -11.89
N PRO A 188 0.85 15.35 -11.34
CA PRO A 188 0.95 15.21 -9.88
C PRO A 188 1.99 16.16 -9.28
N SER A 189 3.08 16.45 -9.99
CA SER A 189 4.08 17.43 -9.54
C SER A 189 3.47 18.82 -9.35
N ALA A 190 2.73 19.31 -10.36
CA ALA A 190 2.12 20.63 -10.30
C ALA A 190 1.00 20.71 -9.23
N GLU A 191 0.10 19.74 -9.21
CA GLU A 191 -1.11 19.79 -8.39
C GLU A 191 -0.89 19.46 -6.92
N TYR A 192 0.02 18.53 -6.62
CA TYR A 192 0.17 17.99 -5.26
C TYR A 192 1.52 18.28 -4.62
N TYR A 193 2.57 18.49 -5.41
CA TYR A 193 3.94 18.62 -4.89
C TYR A 193 4.60 19.97 -5.22
N GLY A 194 3.80 20.99 -5.56
CA GLY A 194 4.29 22.35 -5.81
C GLY A 194 5.36 22.44 -6.90
N GLY A 195 5.34 21.55 -7.88
CA GLY A 195 6.32 21.50 -8.97
C GLY A 195 7.69 20.91 -8.57
N GLN A 196 7.83 20.38 -7.37
CA GLN A 196 9.12 19.89 -6.86
C GLN A 196 9.45 18.47 -7.33
N LEU A 197 8.43 17.61 -7.53
CA LEU A 197 8.65 16.22 -7.94
C LEU A 197 9.14 16.15 -9.40
N LYS A 198 10.29 15.49 -9.61
CA LYS A 198 10.96 15.38 -10.92
C LYS A 198 11.36 13.94 -11.20
N PRO A 199 11.26 13.47 -12.45
CA PRO A 199 11.81 12.17 -12.80
C PRO A 199 13.34 12.23 -12.84
N ILE A 200 14.00 11.17 -12.36
CA ILE A 200 15.45 11.00 -12.60
C ILE A 200 15.74 10.84 -14.09
N ALA A 201 16.99 11.07 -14.49
CA ALA A 201 17.41 11.06 -15.89
C ALA A 201 17.05 9.75 -16.61
N GLU A 202 17.22 8.61 -15.92
CA GLU A 202 17.04 7.26 -16.49
C GLU A 202 15.59 6.93 -16.87
N VAL A 203 14.62 7.62 -16.28
CA VAL A 203 13.20 7.38 -16.58
C VAL A 203 12.49 8.55 -17.25
N ARG A 204 13.15 9.71 -17.34
CA ARG A 204 12.57 10.96 -17.86
C ARG A 204 11.90 10.80 -19.22
N ASP A 205 12.59 10.15 -20.14
CA ASP A 205 12.18 10.00 -21.54
C ASP A 205 11.69 8.58 -21.85
N ARG A 206 11.36 7.80 -20.80
CA ARG A 206 10.88 6.42 -20.96
C ARG A 206 9.51 6.41 -21.64
N LYS A 207 9.41 5.60 -22.71
CA LYS A 207 8.19 5.40 -23.48
C LYS A 207 7.77 3.94 -23.46
N LEU A 208 6.50 3.69 -23.75
CA LEU A 208 6.00 2.35 -23.99
C LEU A 208 6.69 1.76 -25.21
N LYS A 209 7.22 0.55 -25.08
CA LYS A 209 7.86 -0.17 -26.20
C LYS A 209 6.81 -1.03 -26.87
N VAL A 210 6.36 -0.65 -28.05
CA VAL A 210 5.36 -1.37 -28.83
C VAL A 210 6.00 -2.04 -30.07
N GLN A 211 5.54 -3.23 -30.44
CA GLN A 211 5.97 -3.91 -31.67
C GLN A 211 5.29 -3.27 -32.88
N THR A 212 3.99 -3.20 -32.83
CA THR A 212 3.14 -2.54 -33.86
C THR A 212 1.99 -1.83 -33.15
N LEU A 213 1.44 -0.80 -33.78
CA LEU A 213 0.20 -0.19 -33.33
C LEU A 213 -1.00 -0.86 -34.03
N PRO A 214 -2.19 -0.87 -33.42
CA PRO A 214 -3.39 -1.39 -34.05
C PRO A 214 -3.77 -0.57 -35.30
N ASP A 215 -4.52 -1.20 -36.20
CA ASP A 215 -5.01 -0.56 -37.42
C ASP A 215 -6.16 0.42 -37.15
N ASP A 216 -6.94 0.19 -36.10
CA ASP A 216 -8.02 1.09 -35.70
C ASP A 216 -7.46 2.46 -35.30
N PRO A 217 -7.95 3.56 -35.92
CA PRO A 217 -7.40 4.91 -35.70
C PRO A 217 -7.54 5.40 -34.26
N ILE A 218 -8.63 5.00 -33.55
CA ILE A 218 -8.91 5.42 -32.17
C ILE A 218 -7.96 4.68 -31.24
N LEU A 219 -7.87 3.36 -31.36
CA LEU A 219 -6.96 2.55 -30.55
C LEU A 219 -5.49 2.90 -30.82
N LYS A 220 -5.16 3.21 -32.07
CA LYS A 220 -3.84 3.71 -32.44
C LYS A 220 -3.47 5.01 -31.74
N ALA A 221 -4.44 5.94 -31.66
CA ALA A 221 -4.21 7.21 -30.96
C ALA A 221 -4.11 7.03 -29.44
N ILE A 222 -4.90 6.11 -28.86
CA ILE A 222 -4.86 5.78 -27.43
C ILE A 222 -3.52 5.12 -27.05
N LEU A 223 -2.98 4.27 -27.93
CA LEU A 223 -1.79 3.46 -27.67
C LEU A 223 -0.50 4.05 -28.24
N ASP A 224 -0.54 5.30 -28.71
CA ASP A 224 0.63 6.00 -29.21
C ASP A 224 1.67 6.23 -28.09
N PRO A 225 2.89 5.67 -28.20
CA PRO A 225 3.95 5.86 -27.20
C PRO A 225 4.37 7.32 -26.96
N GLU A 226 4.06 8.23 -27.90
CA GLU A 226 4.33 9.66 -27.74
C GLU A 226 3.34 10.33 -26.77
N ASN A 227 2.19 9.71 -26.51
CA ASN A 227 1.15 10.19 -25.62
C ASN A 227 1.02 9.27 -24.38
N PRO A 228 1.93 9.36 -23.40
CA PRO A 228 1.97 8.45 -22.25
C PRO A 228 0.81 8.63 -21.25
N VAL A 229 0.01 9.70 -21.40
CA VAL A 229 -1.20 9.94 -20.61
C VAL A 229 -2.35 10.24 -21.56
N VAL A 230 -3.36 9.38 -21.58
CA VAL A 230 -4.53 9.49 -22.43
C VAL A 230 -5.79 9.41 -21.58
N PHE A 231 -6.71 10.33 -21.76
CA PHE A 231 -8.05 10.29 -21.20
C PHE A 231 -9.04 9.84 -22.27
N VAL A 232 -9.71 8.73 -22.04
CA VAL A 232 -10.75 8.19 -22.94
C VAL A 232 -12.11 8.41 -22.30
N HIS A 233 -12.90 9.29 -22.89
CA HIS A 233 -14.27 9.52 -22.46
C HIS A 233 -15.19 8.44 -23.02
N VAL A 234 -15.98 7.81 -22.17
CA VAL A 234 -16.98 6.80 -22.54
C VAL A 234 -18.34 7.26 -22.00
N ASP A 235 -19.28 7.48 -22.91
CA ASP A 235 -20.65 7.86 -22.54
C ASP A 235 -21.39 6.67 -21.94
N HIS A 236 -21.85 6.79 -20.70
CA HIS A 236 -22.72 5.81 -20.04
C HIS A 236 -23.58 6.46 -18.95
N GLU A 237 -24.72 5.86 -18.65
CA GLU A 237 -25.64 6.32 -17.60
C GLU A 237 -26.18 5.15 -16.76
N GLY A 238 -26.53 5.42 -15.50
CA GLY A 238 -27.30 4.52 -14.65
C GLY A 238 -26.54 3.38 -13.99
N TYR A 239 -25.21 3.37 -14.04
CA TYR A 239 -24.37 2.34 -13.42
C TYR A 239 -23.75 2.84 -12.10
N SER A 240 -23.52 1.92 -11.17
CA SER A 240 -22.91 2.23 -9.87
C SER A 240 -21.66 1.43 -9.54
N GLN A 241 -21.58 0.16 -9.95
CA GLN A 241 -20.47 -0.74 -9.64
C GLN A 241 -19.80 -1.36 -10.86
N GLU A 242 -20.46 -1.28 -12.00
CA GLU A 242 -19.97 -1.79 -13.29
C GLU A 242 -20.59 -0.96 -14.40
N SER A 243 -19.84 -0.73 -15.49
CA SER A 243 -20.29 -0.17 -16.75
C SER A 243 -19.83 -1.10 -17.87
N PRO A 244 -20.77 -1.69 -18.64
CA PRO A 244 -20.42 -2.54 -19.77
C PRO A 244 -19.64 -1.80 -20.86
N GLU A 245 -19.96 -0.53 -21.11
CA GLU A 245 -19.32 0.30 -22.12
C GLU A 245 -17.86 0.56 -21.76
N GLU A 246 -17.57 0.99 -20.51
CA GLU A 246 -16.19 1.17 -20.04
C GLU A 246 -15.42 -0.14 -20.02
N ALA A 247 -16.05 -1.23 -19.53
CA ALA A 247 -15.43 -2.54 -19.47
C ALA A 247 -15.04 -3.07 -20.84
N PHE A 248 -15.88 -2.82 -21.86
CA PHE A 248 -15.60 -3.19 -23.24
C PHE A 248 -14.40 -2.42 -23.80
N VAL A 249 -14.38 -1.08 -23.64
CA VAL A 249 -13.26 -0.23 -24.11
C VAL A 249 -11.95 -0.61 -23.43
N VAL A 250 -11.97 -0.83 -22.10
CA VAL A 250 -10.77 -1.28 -21.36
C VAL A 250 -10.32 -2.65 -21.87
N ALA A 251 -11.24 -3.58 -22.12
CA ALA A 251 -10.90 -4.90 -22.64
C ALA A 251 -10.28 -4.82 -24.04
N GLU A 252 -10.78 -3.94 -24.93
CA GLU A 252 -10.19 -3.70 -26.25
C GLU A 252 -8.76 -3.13 -26.15
N ILE A 253 -8.54 -2.13 -25.28
CA ILE A 253 -7.22 -1.56 -25.04
C ILE A 253 -6.24 -2.64 -24.54
N VAL A 254 -6.62 -3.44 -23.55
CA VAL A 254 -5.81 -4.54 -23.03
C VAL A 254 -5.53 -5.57 -24.11
N PHE A 255 -6.54 -5.92 -24.89
CA PHE A 255 -6.42 -6.88 -25.98
C PHE A 255 -5.37 -6.42 -27.00
N GLU A 256 -5.41 -5.17 -27.45
CA GLU A 256 -4.47 -4.63 -28.43
C GLU A 256 -3.07 -4.41 -27.84
N LEU A 257 -2.95 -4.03 -26.58
CA LEU A 257 -1.65 -3.95 -25.89
C LEU A 257 -0.90 -5.29 -25.92
N VAL A 258 -1.62 -6.40 -25.76
CA VAL A 258 -1.00 -7.74 -25.76
C VAL A 258 -0.86 -8.30 -27.16
N SER A 259 -1.88 -8.12 -28.05
CA SER A 259 -1.94 -8.78 -29.35
C SER A 259 -1.16 -8.05 -30.44
N ALA A 260 -1.36 -6.74 -30.58
CA ALA A 260 -0.69 -5.91 -31.59
C ALA A 260 0.57 -5.28 -31.05
N CYS A 261 0.49 -4.63 -29.88
CA CYS A 261 1.66 -3.95 -29.31
C CYS A 261 2.70 -4.92 -28.71
N GLY A 262 2.33 -6.19 -28.47
CA GLY A 262 3.24 -7.22 -28.01
C GLY A 262 3.66 -7.10 -26.56
N ILE A 263 2.93 -6.34 -25.74
CA ILE A 263 3.20 -6.18 -24.32
C ILE A 263 3.01 -7.52 -23.60
N ASP A 264 3.96 -7.90 -22.78
CA ASP A 264 3.82 -9.05 -21.89
C ASP A 264 3.22 -8.60 -20.55
N PRO A 265 2.07 -9.16 -20.12
CA PRO A 265 1.47 -8.80 -18.84
C PRO A 265 2.42 -8.93 -17.65
N LYS A 266 3.36 -9.88 -17.69
CA LYS A 266 4.38 -10.05 -16.64
C LYS A 266 5.32 -8.84 -16.50
N GLU A 267 5.51 -8.08 -17.57
CA GLU A 267 6.40 -6.91 -17.60
C GLU A 267 5.74 -5.64 -17.05
N GLY A 268 4.48 -5.74 -16.58
CA GLY A 268 3.82 -4.67 -15.84
C GLY A 268 2.59 -4.07 -16.51
N LEU A 269 1.73 -4.88 -17.11
CA LEU A 269 0.39 -4.45 -17.51
C LEU A 269 -0.59 -4.65 -16.35
N CYS A 270 -1.20 -3.55 -15.89
CA CYS A 270 -2.18 -3.56 -14.81
C CYS A 270 -3.43 -2.77 -15.20
N VAL A 271 -4.59 -3.30 -14.87
CA VAL A 271 -5.88 -2.62 -14.93
C VAL A 271 -6.38 -2.39 -13.52
N VAL A 272 -6.75 -1.15 -13.22
CA VAL A 272 -7.26 -0.78 -11.89
C VAL A 272 -8.67 -0.20 -12.05
N ALA A 273 -9.64 -0.77 -11.35
CA ALA A 273 -11.00 -0.25 -11.31
C ALA A 273 -11.50 -0.11 -9.86
N ALA A 274 -12.47 0.78 -9.62
CA ALA A 274 -12.99 1.06 -8.29
C ALA A 274 -13.74 -0.12 -7.66
N HIS A 275 -14.30 -1.03 -8.47
CA HIS A 275 -15.18 -2.09 -8.00
C HIS A 275 -14.81 -3.47 -8.59
N ARG A 276 -14.85 -4.51 -7.76
CA ARG A 276 -14.60 -5.90 -8.18
C ARG A 276 -15.56 -6.39 -9.28
N ARG A 277 -16.79 -5.85 -9.32
CA ARG A 277 -17.74 -6.20 -10.40
C ARG A 277 -17.24 -5.72 -11.75
N GLN A 278 -16.70 -4.50 -11.82
CA GLN A 278 -16.07 -3.96 -13.03
C GLN A 278 -14.88 -4.83 -13.47
N ASN A 279 -14.04 -5.25 -12.54
CA ASN A 279 -12.91 -6.13 -12.83
C ASN A 279 -13.34 -7.47 -13.45
N ASN A 280 -14.40 -8.07 -12.91
CA ASN A 280 -14.95 -9.32 -13.44
C ASN A 280 -15.51 -9.13 -14.86
N LEU A 281 -16.23 -8.06 -15.09
CA LEU A 281 -16.80 -7.74 -16.39
C LEU A 281 -15.71 -7.50 -17.46
N ILE A 282 -14.63 -6.80 -17.11
CA ILE A 282 -13.46 -6.63 -17.99
C ILE A 282 -12.86 -7.99 -18.36
N ARG A 283 -12.65 -8.89 -17.39
CA ARG A 283 -12.15 -10.25 -17.64
C ARG A 283 -13.07 -11.05 -18.57
N GLU A 284 -14.38 -10.93 -18.40
CA GLU A 284 -15.35 -11.58 -19.27
C GLU A 284 -15.26 -11.09 -20.71
N TYR A 285 -15.14 -9.78 -20.94
CA TYR A 285 -14.97 -9.22 -22.28
C TYR A 285 -13.65 -9.66 -22.91
N ILE A 286 -12.55 -9.65 -22.18
CA ILE A 286 -11.26 -10.17 -22.68
C ILE A 286 -11.39 -11.63 -23.09
N ALA A 287 -12.01 -12.47 -22.25
CA ALA A 287 -12.20 -13.89 -22.57
C ALA A 287 -13.07 -14.12 -23.82
N ARG A 288 -14.13 -13.31 -24.01
CA ARG A 288 -14.94 -13.33 -25.23
C ARG A 288 -14.13 -12.95 -26.46
N MET A 289 -13.36 -11.86 -26.40
CA MET A 289 -12.51 -11.40 -27.52
C MET A 289 -11.46 -12.45 -27.89
N VAL A 290 -10.85 -13.11 -26.91
CA VAL A 290 -9.90 -14.22 -27.14
C VAL A 290 -10.55 -15.37 -27.90
N LYS A 291 -11.80 -15.70 -27.55
CA LYS A 291 -12.56 -16.76 -28.19
C LYS A 291 -12.95 -16.39 -29.63
N ASP A 292 -13.43 -15.16 -29.85
CA ASP A 292 -14.02 -14.72 -31.11
C ASP A 292 -12.98 -14.37 -32.18
N LYS A 293 -11.83 -13.84 -31.78
CA LYS A 293 -10.78 -13.35 -32.72
C LYS A 293 -9.74 -14.41 -33.11
N GLY A 294 -9.87 -15.67 -32.66
CA GLY A 294 -9.02 -16.79 -33.14
C GLY A 294 -7.51 -16.58 -32.97
N LEU A 295 -7.08 -16.06 -31.84
CA LEU A 295 -5.69 -15.71 -31.57
C LEU A 295 -4.75 -16.91 -31.57
N LYS A 296 -3.45 -16.64 -31.81
CA LYS A 296 -2.39 -17.61 -31.53
C LYS A 296 -2.43 -18.04 -30.06
N LYS A 297 -2.23 -19.33 -29.81
CA LYS A 297 -2.31 -19.93 -28.48
C LYS A 297 -1.47 -19.17 -27.44
N ALA A 298 -0.27 -18.73 -27.78
CA ALA A 298 0.62 -17.98 -26.87
C ALA A 298 0.02 -16.61 -26.46
N THR A 299 -0.58 -15.87 -27.40
CA THR A 299 -1.22 -14.57 -27.11
C THR A 299 -2.48 -14.78 -26.25
N ALA A 300 -3.30 -15.78 -26.59
CA ALA A 300 -4.46 -16.15 -25.79
C ALA A 300 -4.09 -16.52 -24.36
N GLN A 301 -3.02 -17.27 -24.16
CA GLN A 301 -2.49 -17.61 -22.84
C GLN A 301 -2.07 -16.36 -22.02
N LYS A 302 -1.42 -15.38 -22.64
CA LYS A 302 -1.03 -14.13 -21.98
C LYS A 302 -2.25 -13.33 -21.50
N LEU A 303 -3.30 -13.21 -22.34
CA LEU A 303 -4.53 -12.47 -22.02
C LEU A 303 -5.36 -13.15 -20.92
N LEU A 304 -5.28 -14.47 -20.79
CA LEU A 304 -6.00 -15.25 -19.78
C LEU A 304 -5.13 -15.63 -18.58
N SER A 305 -3.88 -15.15 -18.55
CA SER A 305 -2.93 -15.43 -17.47
C SER A 305 -3.30 -14.66 -16.20
N PRO A 306 -3.05 -15.23 -15.01
CA PRO A 306 -3.08 -14.50 -13.75
C PRO A 306 -2.04 -13.38 -13.67
N ASP A 307 -1.02 -13.38 -14.54
CA ASP A 307 -0.04 -12.30 -14.65
C ASP A 307 -0.65 -10.98 -15.19
N LEU A 308 -1.79 -11.06 -15.90
CA LEU A 308 -2.59 -9.89 -16.23
C LEU A 308 -3.36 -9.43 -14.99
N VAL A 309 -2.78 -8.48 -14.27
CA VAL A 309 -3.37 -7.95 -13.04
C VAL A 309 -4.55 -7.04 -13.38
N ILE A 310 -5.75 -7.42 -12.93
CA ILE A 310 -6.97 -6.61 -13.00
C ILE A 310 -7.52 -6.57 -11.57
N ASP A 311 -7.33 -5.46 -10.85
CA ASP A 311 -7.69 -5.40 -9.43
C ASP A 311 -8.25 -4.03 -9.02
N THR A 312 -8.72 -3.95 -7.79
CA THR A 312 -9.14 -2.68 -7.16
C THR A 312 -7.96 -2.00 -6.50
N VAL A 313 -8.11 -0.70 -6.26
CA VAL A 313 -7.15 0.09 -5.48
C VAL A 313 -7.08 -0.40 -4.04
#